data_49080f25447b5c6a357cfbad566929e9
#
_entry.id   49080f25447b5c6a357cfbad566929e9
#
_cell.length_a   1.000
_cell.length_b   1.000
_cell.length_c   1.000
_cell.angle_alpha   90.00
_cell.angle_beta   90.00
_cell.angle_gamma   90.00
#
_symmetry.space_group_name_H-M   'P 1'
#
loop_
_entity.id
_entity.type
_entity.pdbx_description
1 polymer ?
#
loop_
_entity_poly.entity_id
_entity_poly.type
_entity_poly.pdbx_seq_one_letter_code
_entity_poly.pdbx_strand_id
1 'polypeptide(L)'
;MGEHGPAADEHIREEEAVDVEWSGNWVAGRLGVELVGDGELRELLGLALRRNPKRAHLLVSNVLGKHVPQRPSVVHGVGFELGERVRNLLGEAEARRAVVLGYAETATGLGHAVADGLGVAPYLHSTRRPVPGAAQAGGFEEAHSHATSHLLLPEDPDLLNATAEGSPLVLVDDEFSTGNTVLNTIRALHARYPRDRYVIVALVDMRSEADQGRLAEFAQEIGARVDLVARARGTVRLPEGVLEKGRSLVAEHDAQDAGPVASGSSAE
;
A
#
# COMPACT_ATOMS: atom_id res chain seq x y z
N MET A 1 -68.09 -10.00 -11.95
CA MET A 1 -67.46 -8.80 -12.49
C MET A 1 -66.18 -8.60 -11.69
N GLY A 2 -65.09 -9.11 -12.19
CA GLY A 2 -63.77 -8.93 -11.64
C GLY A 2 -62.92 -8.21 -12.68
N GLU A 3 -62.40 -7.06 -12.36
CA GLU A 3 -61.46 -6.34 -13.22
C GLU A 3 -60.04 -6.72 -12.82
N HIS A 4 -59.33 -7.29 -13.77
CA HIS A 4 -57.88 -7.52 -13.72
C HIS A 4 -57.18 -6.18 -14.00
N GLY A 5 -56.39 -5.69 -13.02
CA GLY A 5 -55.40 -4.62 -13.22
C GLY A 5 -54.18 -5.20 -13.93
N PRO A 6 -53.52 -4.39 -14.80
CA PRO A 6 -52.38 -4.88 -15.54
C PRO A 6 -51.11 -5.01 -14.64
N ALA A 7 -50.37 -6.11 -14.85
CA ALA A 7 -49.07 -6.33 -14.29
C ALA A 7 -48.09 -5.26 -14.79
N ALA A 8 -47.40 -4.61 -13.86
CA ALA A 8 -46.30 -3.72 -14.16
C ALA A 8 -45.10 -4.57 -14.63
N ASP A 9 -44.73 -4.39 -15.87
CA ASP A 9 -43.56 -4.94 -16.50
C ASP A 9 -42.32 -4.24 -15.90
N GLU A 10 -41.65 -4.88 -14.96
CA GLU A 10 -40.40 -4.46 -14.40
C GLU A 10 -39.30 -4.73 -15.42
N HIS A 11 -39.06 -3.75 -16.30
CA HIS A 11 -37.81 -3.69 -17.09
C HIS A 11 -36.62 -3.51 -16.16
N ILE A 12 -36.01 -4.61 -15.73
CA ILE A 12 -34.67 -4.65 -15.22
C ILE A 12 -33.78 -4.20 -16.38
N ARG A 13 -33.30 -2.97 -16.33
CA ARG A 13 -32.23 -2.52 -17.22
C ARG A 13 -31.00 -3.32 -16.82
N GLU A 14 -30.58 -4.24 -17.66
CA GLU A 14 -29.23 -4.79 -17.63
C GLU A 14 -28.31 -3.58 -17.81
N GLU A 15 -27.63 -3.15 -16.73
CA GLU A 15 -26.51 -2.24 -16.82
C GLU A 15 -25.45 -2.93 -17.68
N GLU A 16 -25.28 -2.50 -18.92
CA GLU A 16 -24.15 -2.86 -19.74
C GLU A 16 -22.88 -2.60 -18.91
N ALA A 17 -22.16 -3.66 -18.58
CA ALA A 17 -20.88 -3.57 -17.92
C ALA A 17 -19.95 -2.75 -18.85
N VAL A 18 -19.73 -1.50 -18.51
CA VAL A 18 -18.74 -0.67 -19.19
C VAL A 18 -17.41 -1.38 -18.97
N ASP A 19 -16.82 -1.90 -20.04
CA ASP A 19 -15.49 -2.50 -20.02
C ASP A 19 -14.49 -1.38 -19.66
N VAL A 20 -14.26 -1.21 -18.36
CA VAL A 20 -13.38 -0.18 -17.85
C VAL A 20 -11.96 -0.59 -18.18
N GLU A 21 -11.38 0.08 -19.16
CA GLU A 21 -10.00 -0.12 -19.55
C GLU A 21 -9.08 0.00 -18.32
N TRP A 22 -8.20 -1.00 -18.12
CA TRP A 22 -7.27 -0.99 -17.00
C TRP A 22 -6.40 0.28 -16.98
N SER A 23 -6.33 0.97 -15.87
CA SER A 23 -5.60 2.25 -15.70
C SER A 23 -4.08 2.16 -15.96
N GLY A 24 -3.53 0.94 -16.05
CA GLY A 24 -2.13 0.69 -16.42
C GLY A 24 -1.88 0.47 -17.90
N ASN A 25 -2.90 0.33 -18.75
CA ASN A 25 -2.76 -0.09 -20.14
C ASN A 25 -1.80 0.78 -20.95
N TRP A 26 -1.91 2.09 -20.83
CA TRP A 26 -1.07 3.01 -21.59
C TRP A 26 0.42 2.84 -21.25
N VAL A 27 0.77 2.77 -19.97
CA VAL A 27 2.16 2.59 -19.51
C VAL A 27 2.66 1.19 -19.85
N ALA A 28 1.84 0.17 -19.62
CA ALA A 28 2.16 -1.22 -19.95
C ALA A 28 2.49 -1.37 -21.45
N GLY A 29 1.65 -0.85 -22.33
CA GLY A 29 1.86 -0.92 -23.77
C GLY A 29 3.09 -0.16 -24.25
N ARG A 30 3.36 1.03 -23.68
CA ARG A 30 4.51 1.87 -24.09
C ARG A 30 5.84 1.36 -23.57
N LEU A 31 5.88 0.90 -22.34
CA LEU A 31 7.11 0.41 -21.69
C LEU A 31 7.34 -1.09 -21.91
N GLY A 32 6.30 -1.86 -22.23
CA GLY A 32 6.34 -3.32 -22.26
C GLY A 32 6.36 -3.92 -20.84
N VAL A 33 5.83 -3.20 -19.86
CA VAL A 33 5.74 -3.66 -18.47
C VAL A 33 4.53 -4.56 -18.30
N GLU A 34 4.72 -5.71 -17.67
CA GLU A 34 3.63 -6.64 -17.39
C GLU A 34 3.39 -6.76 -15.88
N LEU A 35 2.12 -6.67 -15.47
CA LEU A 35 1.67 -7.01 -14.13
C LEU A 35 1.14 -8.44 -14.14
N VAL A 36 1.80 -9.35 -13.43
CA VAL A 36 1.52 -10.79 -13.45
C VAL A 36 1.23 -11.28 -12.03
N GLY A 37 0.16 -12.05 -11.86
CA GLY A 37 -0.23 -12.61 -10.57
C GLY A 37 -1.72 -12.84 -10.45
N ASP A 38 -2.26 -12.63 -9.25
CA ASP A 38 -3.67 -12.85 -8.94
C ASP A 38 -4.60 -11.99 -9.82
N GLY A 39 -5.79 -12.48 -10.13
CA GLY A 39 -6.75 -11.80 -10.98
C GLY A 39 -7.14 -10.40 -10.49
N GLU A 40 -7.20 -10.19 -9.18
CA GLU A 40 -7.54 -8.90 -8.55
C GLU A 40 -6.45 -7.82 -8.72
N LEU A 41 -5.21 -8.16 -9.10
CA LEU A 41 -4.11 -7.19 -9.15
C LEU A 41 -4.41 -5.97 -10.02
N ARG A 42 -5.07 -6.15 -11.17
CA ARG A 42 -5.41 -5.06 -12.08
C ARG A 42 -6.55 -4.18 -11.56
N GLU A 43 -7.39 -4.72 -10.70
CA GLU A 43 -8.42 -3.93 -10.01
C GLU A 43 -7.79 -3.07 -8.91
N LEU A 44 -6.82 -3.62 -8.18
CA LEU A 44 -6.13 -2.96 -7.07
C LEU A 44 -5.08 -1.95 -7.55
N LEU A 45 -4.40 -2.23 -8.66
CA LEU A 45 -3.25 -1.49 -9.14
C LEU A 45 -3.40 -1.03 -10.58
N GLY A 46 -2.98 0.20 -10.83
CA GLY A 46 -2.64 0.74 -12.15
C GLY A 46 -1.14 0.97 -12.28
N LEU A 47 -0.73 1.50 -13.44
CA LEU A 47 0.64 1.91 -13.72
C LEU A 47 0.69 3.37 -14.14
N ALA A 48 1.65 4.11 -13.59
CA ALA A 48 1.98 5.45 -14.03
C ALA A 48 3.43 5.53 -14.52
N LEU A 49 3.69 6.44 -15.45
CA LEU A 49 5.05 6.80 -15.87
C LEU A 49 5.70 7.63 -14.76
N ARG A 50 6.94 7.31 -14.40
CA ARG A 50 7.64 7.98 -13.31
C ARG A 50 8.84 8.78 -13.81
N ARG A 51 8.91 10.05 -13.41
CA ARG A 51 10.10 10.90 -13.59
C ARG A 51 11.16 10.54 -12.54
N ASN A 52 11.82 9.40 -12.71
CA ASN A 52 12.83 8.93 -11.77
C ASN A 52 13.96 8.20 -12.51
N PRO A 53 15.25 8.51 -12.22
CA PRO A 53 16.37 7.90 -12.94
C PRO A 53 16.53 6.40 -12.67
N LYS A 54 15.93 5.87 -11.62
CA LYS A 54 16.06 4.47 -11.19
C LYS A 54 14.86 3.58 -11.52
N ARG A 55 13.68 4.18 -11.78
CA ARG A 55 12.43 3.44 -12.08
C ARG A 55 11.61 4.19 -13.13
N ALA A 56 11.27 3.53 -14.21
CA ALA A 56 10.44 4.10 -15.28
C ALA A 56 8.93 4.07 -14.93
N HIS A 57 8.50 3.16 -14.10
CA HIS A 57 7.11 2.95 -13.72
C HIS A 57 6.86 3.18 -12.23
N LEU A 58 5.62 3.47 -11.90
CA LEU A 58 5.08 3.54 -10.54
C LEU A 58 3.85 2.65 -10.49
N LEU A 59 3.76 1.78 -9.48
CA LEU A 59 2.51 1.14 -9.12
C LEU A 59 1.59 2.17 -8.46
N VAL A 60 0.37 2.27 -8.96
CA VAL A 60 -0.63 3.24 -8.50
C VAL A 60 -1.78 2.47 -7.90
N SER A 61 -2.04 2.66 -6.62
CA SER A 61 -3.22 2.04 -6.02
C SER A 61 -4.50 2.71 -6.52
N ASN A 62 -5.42 1.88 -7.03
CA ASN A 62 -6.74 2.31 -7.46
C ASN A 62 -7.72 2.43 -6.29
N VAL A 63 -7.40 1.87 -5.10
CA VAL A 63 -8.35 1.71 -3.99
C VAL A 63 -7.99 2.51 -2.73
N LEU A 64 -6.80 3.09 -2.63
CA LEU A 64 -6.37 3.82 -1.42
C LEU A 64 -6.70 5.31 -1.42
N GLY A 65 -7.22 5.86 -2.52
CA GLY A 65 -7.61 7.27 -2.61
C GLY A 65 -6.45 8.27 -2.59
N LYS A 66 -5.20 7.81 -2.66
CA LYS A 66 -4.02 8.68 -2.63
C LYS A 66 -3.60 9.17 -4.02
N HIS A 67 -3.42 8.25 -4.95
CA HIS A 67 -2.95 8.56 -6.30
C HIS A 67 -4.11 8.94 -7.23
N VAL A 68 -5.23 8.26 -7.05
CA VAL A 68 -6.49 8.52 -7.75
C VAL A 68 -7.60 8.70 -6.74
N PRO A 69 -8.57 9.62 -6.98
CA PRO A 69 -9.74 9.77 -6.12
C PRO A 69 -10.53 8.47 -6.05
N GLN A 70 -11.01 8.12 -4.84
CA GLN A 70 -11.81 6.93 -4.62
C GLN A 70 -12.91 7.20 -3.59
N ARG A 71 -13.98 6.43 -3.62
CA ARG A 71 -15.06 6.50 -2.63
C ARG A 71 -14.53 6.10 -1.25
N PRO A 72 -14.86 6.84 -0.18
CA PRO A 72 -14.43 6.50 1.17
C PRO A 72 -14.78 5.07 1.60
N SER A 73 -15.95 4.56 1.15
CA SER A 73 -16.37 3.19 1.42
C SER A 73 -15.47 2.13 0.80
N VAL A 74 -14.87 2.38 -0.38
CA VAL A 74 -13.91 1.49 -1.01
C VAL A 74 -12.59 1.51 -0.25
N VAL A 75 -12.08 2.72 0.07
CA VAL A 75 -10.84 2.90 0.83
C VAL A 75 -10.91 2.20 2.18
N HIS A 76 -11.99 2.44 2.93
CA HIS A 76 -12.20 1.81 4.23
C HIS A 76 -12.45 0.32 4.11
N GLY A 77 -13.32 -0.12 3.18
CA GLY A 77 -13.69 -1.53 3.02
C GLY A 77 -12.52 -2.45 2.74
N VAL A 78 -11.58 -2.04 1.87
CA VAL A 78 -10.38 -2.83 1.56
C VAL A 78 -9.50 -3.03 2.80
N GLY A 79 -9.29 -1.99 3.59
CA GLY A 79 -8.52 -2.08 4.83
C GLY A 79 -9.24 -2.89 5.90
N PHE A 80 -10.55 -2.71 6.04
CA PHE A 80 -11.38 -3.44 6.99
C PHE A 80 -11.32 -4.95 6.74
N GLU A 81 -11.48 -5.40 5.49
CA GLU A 81 -11.36 -6.81 5.13
C GLU A 81 -9.98 -7.41 5.42
N LEU A 82 -8.91 -6.63 5.21
CA LEU A 82 -7.56 -7.04 5.61
C LEU A 82 -7.44 -7.19 7.13
N GLY A 83 -8.06 -6.28 7.89
CA GLY A 83 -8.14 -6.35 9.35
C GLY A 83 -8.87 -7.60 9.84
N GLU A 84 -9.99 -7.97 9.20
CA GLU A 84 -10.70 -9.22 9.50
C GLU A 84 -9.83 -10.47 9.20
N ARG A 85 -9.06 -10.47 8.10
CA ARG A 85 -8.11 -11.55 7.80
C ARG A 85 -7.04 -11.67 8.89
N VAL A 86 -6.52 -10.54 9.39
CA VAL A 86 -5.56 -10.52 10.51
C VAL A 86 -6.21 -11.04 11.79
N ARG A 87 -7.43 -10.62 12.10
CA ARG A 87 -8.19 -11.12 13.26
C ARG A 87 -8.37 -12.63 13.21
N ASN A 88 -8.74 -13.16 12.04
CA ASN A 88 -8.88 -14.60 11.85
C ASN A 88 -7.55 -15.35 11.99
N LEU A 89 -6.43 -14.75 11.54
CA LEU A 89 -5.09 -15.32 11.68
C LEU A 89 -4.61 -15.35 13.12
N LEU A 90 -4.88 -14.28 13.88
CA LEU A 90 -4.45 -14.13 15.28
C LEU A 90 -5.36 -14.89 16.25
N GLY A 91 -6.65 -14.99 15.94
CA GLY A 91 -7.69 -15.39 16.88
C GLY A 91 -8.03 -14.28 17.87
N GLU A 92 -9.19 -14.39 18.51
CA GLU A 92 -9.76 -13.33 19.37
C GLU A 92 -8.84 -12.86 20.50
N ALA A 93 -8.10 -13.76 21.11
CA ALA A 93 -7.27 -13.46 22.27
C ALA A 93 -6.06 -12.57 21.91
N GLU A 94 -5.36 -12.87 20.83
CA GLU A 94 -4.23 -12.06 20.36
C GLU A 94 -4.70 -10.78 19.66
N ALA A 95 -5.79 -10.87 18.86
CA ALA A 95 -6.35 -9.72 18.17
C ALA A 95 -6.71 -8.57 19.11
N ARG A 96 -7.29 -8.87 20.29
CA ARG A 96 -7.62 -7.84 21.28
C ARG A 96 -6.42 -7.14 21.90
N ARG A 97 -5.23 -7.73 21.82
CA ARG A 97 -3.99 -7.16 22.34
C ARG A 97 -3.10 -6.57 21.26
N ALA A 98 -3.47 -6.76 19.99
CA ALA A 98 -2.68 -6.28 18.87
C ALA A 98 -2.64 -4.74 18.83
N VAL A 99 -1.51 -4.22 18.39
CA VAL A 99 -1.32 -2.81 18.04
C VAL A 99 -1.05 -2.71 16.56
N VAL A 100 -1.65 -1.74 15.89
CA VAL A 100 -1.49 -1.53 14.45
C VAL A 100 -0.60 -0.32 14.18
N LEU A 101 0.41 -0.49 13.31
CA LEU A 101 1.32 0.53 12.85
C LEU A 101 1.19 0.70 11.32
N GLY A 102 0.67 1.84 10.86
CA GLY A 102 0.61 2.18 9.43
C GLY A 102 1.81 3.00 8.97
N TYR A 103 2.32 2.71 7.79
CA TYR A 103 3.43 3.47 7.23
C TYR A 103 2.97 4.75 6.52
N ALA A 104 3.58 5.87 6.87
CA ALA A 104 3.39 7.10 6.12
C ALA A 104 4.10 7.02 4.75
N GLU A 105 3.47 7.56 3.72
CA GLU A 105 2.21 8.29 3.84
C GLU A 105 1.04 7.48 3.26
N THR A 106 1.30 6.52 2.36
CA THR A 106 0.27 5.82 1.58
C THR A 106 -0.58 4.90 2.43
N ALA A 107 0.03 4.21 3.40
CA ALA A 107 -0.68 3.25 4.23
C ALA A 107 -1.29 3.85 5.51
N THR A 108 -1.30 5.18 5.68
CA THR A 108 -1.90 5.79 6.87
C THR A 108 -3.39 5.47 6.98
N GLY A 109 -4.18 5.75 5.93
CA GLY A 109 -5.61 5.44 5.91
C GLY A 109 -5.89 3.93 5.90
N LEU A 110 -5.08 3.17 5.16
CA LEU A 110 -5.17 1.71 5.12
C LEU A 110 -4.96 1.10 6.51
N GLY A 111 -3.92 1.53 7.23
CA GLY A 111 -3.62 1.04 8.58
C GLY A 111 -4.74 1.33 9.56
N HIS A 112 -5.36 2.50 9.47
CA HIS A 112 -6.52 2.84 10.30
C HIS A 112 -7.70 1.89 10.03
N ALA A 113 -8.02 1.66 8.76
CA ALA A 113 -9.10 0.74 8.38
C ALA A 113 -8.80 -0.73 8.76
N VAL A 114 -7.53 -1.15 8.71
CA VAL A 114 -7.07 -2.46 9.22
C VAL A 114 -7.31 -2.55 10.73
N ALA A 115 -7.02 -1.50 11.49
CA ALA A 115 -7.26 -1.47 12.94
C ALA A 115 -8.76 -1.61 13.26
N ASP A 116 -9.63 -0.96 12.48
CA ASP A 116 -11.09 -1.11 12.61
C ASP A 116 -11.54 -2.56 12.37
N GLY A 117 -11.08 -3.18 11.28
CA GLY A 117 -11.42 -4.57 10.94
C GLY A 117 -10.86 -5.61 11.92
N LEU A 118 -9.74 -5.28 12.58
CA LEU A 118 -9.15 -6.12 13.62
C LEU A 118 -9.98 -6.11 14.93
N GLY A 119 -10.88 -5.15 15.09
CA GLY A 119 -11.75 -5.00 16.25
C GLY A 119 -11.48 -3.71 17.03
N VAL A 120 -11.26 -2.62 16.32
CA VAL A 120 -10.91 -1.30 16.86
C VAL A 120 -9.62 -1.37 17.70
N ALA A 121 -8.57 -1.94 17.11
CA ALA A 121 -7.26 -2.05 17.73
C ALA A 121 -6.61 -0.66 17.90
N PRO A 122 -5.77 -0.45 18.92
CA PRO A 122 -4.94 0.74 19.03
C PRO A 122 -4.12 0.94 17.76
N TYR A 123 -4.12 2.18 17.25
CA TYR A 123 -3.51 2.53 15.98
C TYR A 123 -2.50 3.66 16.13
N LEU A 124 -1.34 3.49 15.50
CA LEU A 124 -0.30 4.49 15.34
C LEU A 124 0.12 4.52 13.88
N HIS A 125 0.45 5.68 13.34
CA HIS A 125 1.15 5.76 12.06
C HIS A 125 2.52 6.40 12.20
N SER A 126 3.44 6.06 11.31
CA SER A 126 4.71 6.76 11.22
C SER A 126 4.51 8.15 10.59
N THR A 127 5.47 9.03 10.79
CA THR A 127 5.52 10.33 10.12
C THR A 127 6.92 10.61 9.62
N ARG A 128 7.03 11.39 8.55
CA ARG A 128 8.33 11.88 8.03
C ARG A 128 8.64 13.30 8.50
N ARG A 129 7.71 13.90 9.24
CA ARG A 129 7.83 15.28 9.72
C ARG A 129 8.02 15.29 11.23
N PRO A 130 9.07 15.95 11.73
CA PRO A 130 9.19 16.17 13.17
C PRO A 130 8.04 17.05 13.67
N VAL A 131 7.49 16.70 14.83
CA VAL A 131 6.44 17.47 15.50
C VAL A 131 7.04 18.09 16.75
N PRO A 132 7.10 19.45 16.84
CA PRO A 132 7.64 20.12 18.02
C PRO A 132 6.88 19.71 19.30
N GLY A 133 7.64 19.33 20.33
CA GLY A 133 7.08 18.94 21.62
C GLY A 133 6.57 17.50 21.72
N ALA A 134 6.55 16.73 20.62
CA ALA A 134 6.18 15.32 20.67
C ALA A 134 7.38 14.46 21.09
N ALA A 135 7.14 13.53 22.02
CA ALA A 135 8.14 12.55 22.42
C ALA A 135 8.30 11.48 21.34
N GLN A 136 9.54 11.20 20.95
CA GLN A 136 9.83 10.15 19.97
C GLN A 136 10.00 8.81 20.68
N ALA A 137 9.12 7.85 20.39
CA ALA A 137 9.21 6.47 20.90
C ALA A 137 10.12 5.59 20.06
N GLY A 138 10.34 5.93 18.79
CA GLY A 138 11.20 5.18 17.87
C GLY A 138 11.36 5.89 16.55
N GLY A 139 12.15 5.31 15.66
CA GLY A 139 12.36 5.77 14.31
C GLY A 139 13.13 4.72 13.51
N PHE A 140 12.97 4.72 12.20
CA PHE A 140 13.66 3.83 11.28
C PHE A 140 13.89 4.52 9.93
N GLU A 141 14.88 4.04 9.19
CA GLU A 141 15.24 4.60 7.89
C GLU A 141 14.75 3.71 6.74
N GLU A 142 14.31 4.33 5.65
CA GLU A 142 14.07 3.62 4.40
C GLU A 142 15.40 3.23 3.75
N ALA A 143 15.53 1.98 3.32
CA ALA A 143 16.76 1.44 2.75
C ALA A 143 17.24 2.12 1.45
N HIS A 144 16.44 2.98 0.84
CA HIS A 144 16.69 3.54 -0.49
C HIS A 144 16.66 5.07 -0.59
N SER A 145 16.45 5.78 0.51
CA SER A 145 16.48 7.26 0.52
C SER A 145 17.40 7.79 1.59
N HIS A 146 18.42 8.54 1.18
CA HIS A 146 19.44 9.14 2.05
C HIS A 146 18.91 10.23 3.02
N ALA A 147 17.60 10.43 3.15
CA ALA A 147 17.07 11.57 3.87
C ALA A 147 15.71 11.38 4.56
N THR A 148 15.06 10.23 4.52
CA THR A 148 13.72 10.08 5.14
C THR A 148 13.72 9.02 6.22
N SER A 149 13.95 9.48 7.46
CA SER A 149 13.66 8.68 8.64
C SER A 149 12.17 8.75 8.96
N HIS A 150 11.56 7.62 9.20
CA HIS A 150 10.23 7.55 9.79
C HIS A 150 10.33 7.73 11.29
N LEU A 151 9.48 8.58 11.83
CA LEU A 151 9.37 8.85 13.26
C LEU A 151 8.09 8.21 13.79
N LEU A 152 8.17 7.65 14.99
CA LEU A 152 7.03 7.15 15.75
C LEU A 152 6.81 8.07 16.94
N LEU A 153 5.68 8.78 16.93
CA LEU A 153 5.33 9.81 17.90
C LEU A 153 3.98 9.47 18.56
N PRO A 154 3.89 8.38 19.35
CA PRO A 154 2.66 8.03 20.03
C PRO A 154 2.33 9.08 21.09
N GLU A 155 1.05 9.38 21.28
CA GLU A 155 0.56 10.20 22.40
C GLU A 155 0.81 9.48 23.74
N ASP A 156 0.53 8.18 23.78
CA ASP A 156 0.88 7.30 24.88
C ASP A 156 2.23 6.61 24.58
N PRO A 157 3.31 6.94 25.30
CA PRO A 157 4.62 6.33 25.13
C PRO A 157 4.62 4.81 25.35
N ASP A 158 3.69 4.29 26.15
CA ASP A 158 3.59 2.87 26.48
C ASP A 158 2.86 2.05 25.40
N LEU A 159 2.26 2.69 24.41
CA LEU A 159 1.56 2.03 23.31
C LEU A 159 2.42 0.97 22.61
N LEU A 160 3.71 1.25 22.41
CA LEU A 160 4.65 0.33 21.79
C LEU A 160 5.32 -0.62 22.79
N ASN A 161 5.14 -0.38 24.08
CA ASN A 161 5.73 -1.22 25.11
C ASN A 161 5.00 -2.57 25.16
N ALA A 162 5.71 -3.65 24.87
CA ALA A 162 5.17 -5.01 24.87
C ALA A 162 5.11 -5.63 26.27
N THR A 163 4.79 -4.86 27.30
CA THR A 163 4.71 -5.37 28.70
C THR A 163 3.62 -6.41 28.90
N ALA A 164 2.64 -6.49 28.02
CA ALA A 164 1.67 -7.57 28.02
C ALA A 164 2.17 -8.72 27.14
N GLU A 165 2.46 -9.87 27.74
CA GLU A 165 2.76 -11.10 27.02
C GLU A 165 1.79 -11.35 25.86
N GLY A 166 2.34 -11.66 24.69
CA GLY A 166 1.56 -12.02 23.50
C GLY A 166 0.79 -10.86 22.86
N SER A 167 1.31 -9.61 22.92
CA SER A 167 0.76 -8.48 22.17
C SER A 167 1.40 -8.41 20.76
N PRO A 168 0.70 -8.87 19.69
CA PRO A 168 1.23 -8.78 18.34
C PRO A 168 1.36 -7.33 17.87
N LEU A 169 2.37 -7.07 17.02
CA LEU A 169 2.45 -5.82 16.27
C LEU A 169 2.07 -6.09 14.81
N VAL A 170 1.09 -5.35 14.32
CA VAL A 170 0.59 -5.43 12.95
C VAL A 170 1.12 -4.22 12.19
N LEU A 171 1.96 -4.46 11.18
CA LEU A 171 2.60 -3.41 10.38
C LEU A 171 1.95 -3.35 9.00
N VAL A 172 1.40 -2.19 8.64
CA VAL A 172 0.58 -2.03 7.44
C VAL A 172 1.27 -1.13 6.42
N ASP A 173 1.46 -1.65 5.21
CA ASP A 173 1.99 -0.91 4.05
C ASP A 173 1.08 -1.10 2.83
N ASP A 174 1.23 -0.28 1.81
CA ASP A 174 0.48 -0.42 0.55
C ASP A 174 1.08 -1.50 -0.36
N GLU A 175 2.39 -1.61 -0.44
CA GLU A 175 3.11 -2.56 -1.27
C GLU A 175 4.22 -3.26 -0.48
N PHE A 176 4.22 -4.58 -0.48
CA PHE A 176 5.30 -5.37 0.10
C PHE A 176 6.15 -5.98 -1.02
N SER A 177 7.27 -5.34 -1.36
CA SER A 177 8.20 -5.79 -2.40
C SER A 177 9.47 -6.43 -1.80
N THR A 178 10.56 -5.72 -1.67
CA THR A 178 11.78 -6.25 -1.01
C THR A 178 11.61 -6.44 0.50
N GLY A 179 10.64 -5.78 1.09
CA GLY A 179 10.36 -5.80 2.53
C GLY A 179 11.37 -5.07 3.41
N ASN A 180 12.41 -4.45 2.83
CA ASN A 180 13.51 -3.87 3.60
C ASN A 180 13.04 -2.86 4.65
N THR A 181 12.11 -1.97 4.31
CA THR A 181 11.58 -0.96 5.24
C THR A 181 10.88 -1.63 6.42
N VAL A 182 9.98 -2.57 6.15
CA VAL A 182 9.21 -3.26 7.19
C VAL A 182 10.12 -4.11 8.07
N LEU A 183 11.04 -4.89 7.49
CA LEU A 183 11.96 -5.73 8.24
C LEU A 183 12.91 -4.89 9.11
N ASN A 184 13.42 -3.77 8.61
CA ASN A 184 14.24 -2.85 9.39
C ASN A 184 13.45 -2.21 10.54
N THR A 185 12.19 -1.88 10.31
CA THR A 185 11.30 -1.38 11.38
C THR A 185 11.11 -2.43 12.47
N ILE A 186 10.77 -3.66 12.08
CA ILE A 186 10.61 -4.75 13.04
C ILE A 186 11.89 -4.95 13.84
N ARG A 187 13.07 -4.99 13.19
CA ARG A 187 14.36 -5.15 13.86
C ARG A 187 14.62 -4.02 14.88
N ALA A 188 14.36 -2.77 14.50
CA ALA A 188 14.56 -1.61 15.37
C ALA A 188 13.59 -1.63 16.57
N LEU A 189 12.33 -1.98 16.35
CA LEU A 189 11.33 -2.08 17.41
C LEU A 189 11.55 -3.30 18.29
N HIS A 190 11.93 -4.45 17.70
CA HIS A 190 12.20 -5.68 18.44
C HIS A 190 13.38 -5.52 19.42
N ALA A 191 14.41 -4.80 19.01
CA ALA A 191 15.56 -4.52 19.87
C ALA A 191 15.17 -3.70 21.13
N ARG A 192 14.11 -2.88 21.05
CA ARG A 192 13.66 -2.03 22.15
C ARG A 192 12.42 -2.58 22.87
N TYR A 193 11.52 -3.15 22.10
CA TYR A 193 10.23 -3.67 22.53
C TYR A 193 10.00 -5.06 21.91
N PRO A 194 10.70 -6.10 22.37
CA PRO A 194 10.62 -7.44 21.78
C PRO A 194 9.20 -7.99 21.87
N ARG A 195 8.76 -8.65 20.81
CA ARG A 195 7.45 -9.31 20.71
C ARG A 195 7.63 -10.71 20.12
N ASP A 196 6.76 -11.62 20.51
CA ASP A 196 6.77 -13.00 20.01
C ASP A 196 6.16 -13.09 18.61
N ARG A 197 5.37 -12.08 18.21
CA ARG A 197 4.64 -12.13 16.94
C ARG A 197 4.51 -10.77 16.25
N TYR A 198 4.79 -10.79 14.96
CA TYR A 198 4.58 -9.68 14.02
C TYR A 198 3.68 -10.13 12.87
N VAL A 199 2.78 -9.26 12.43
CA VAL A 199 1.98 -9.49 11.23
C VAL A 199 2.23 -8.34 10.26
N ILE A 200 2.76 -8.65 9.09
CA ILE A 200 2.89 -7.69 7.99
C ILE A 200 1.60 -7.73 7.20
N VAL A 201 1.01 -6.58 6.94
CA VAL A 201 -0.20 -6.42 6.13
C VAL A 201 0.14 -5.52 4.96
N ALA A 202 -0.20 -5.96 3.76
CA ALA A 202 -0.04 -5.15 2.56
C ALA A 202 -1.28 -5.24 1.67
N LEU A 203 -1.55 -4.17 0.91
CA LEU A 203 -2.55 -4.27 -0.13
C LEU A 203 -2.12 -5.33 -1.15
N VAL A 204 -0.84 -5.30 -1.56
CA VAL A 204 -0.28 -6.26 -2.50
C VAL A 204 1.08 -6.79 -2.06
N ASP A 205 1.28 -8.09 -2.22
CA ASP A 205 2.58 -8.77 -2.07
C ASP A 205 3.24 -8.89 -3.46
N MET A 206 4.24 -8.05 -3.70
CA MET A 206 4.97 -7.93 -4.96
C MET A 206 6.39 -8.51 -4.87
N ARG A 207 6.65 -9.40 -3.91
CA ARG A 207 7.97 -10.01 -3.73
C ARG A 207 8.35 -10.88 -4.91
N SER A 208 9.62 -10.79 -5.29
CA SER A 208 10.23 -11.77 -6.19
C SER A 208 10.37 -13.13 -5.51
N GLU A 209 10.59 -14.19 -6.28
CA GLU A 209 10.89 -15.53 -5.72
C GLU A 209 12.11 -15.49 -4.79
N ALA A 210 13.13 -14.70 -5.13
CA ALA A 210 14.32 -14.52 -4.30
C ALA A 210 14.02 -13.85 -2.95
N ASP A 211 13.01 -12.97 -2.89
CA ASP A 211 12.64 -12.27 -1.66
C ASP A 211 11.68 -13.07 -0.77
N GLN A 212 11.05 -14.13 -1.28
CA GLN A 212 10.07 -14.91 -0.50
C GLN A 212 10.71 -15.63 0.69
N GLY A 213 11.94 -16.15 0.53
CA GLY A 213 12.68 -16.84 1.60
C GLY A 213 13.14 -15.91 2.73
N ARG A 214 13.40 -14.64 2.43
CA ARG A 214 13.93 -13.65 3.38
C ARG A 214 13.07 -13.43 4.62
N LEU A 215 11.75 -13.56 4.48
CA LEU A 215 10.85 -13.39 5.62
C LEU A 215 11.01 -14.51 6.66
N ALA A 216 11.18 -15.75 6.19
CA ALA A 216 11.40 -16.89 7.07
C ALA A 216 12.77 -16.82 7.75
N GLU A 217 13.82 -16.44 7.01
CA GLU A 217 15.17 -16.22 7.55
C GLU A 217 15.16 -15.12 8.62
N PHE A 218 14.47 -14.01 8.34
CA PHE A 218 14.31 -12.90 9.27
C PHE A 218 13.58 -13.30 10.55
N ALA A 219 12.50 -14.08 10.44
CA ALA A 219 11.77 -14.60 11.60
C ALA A 219 12.64 -15.46 12.50
N GLN A 220 13.53 -16.28 11.91
CA GLN A 220 14.52 -17.06 12.65
C GLN A 220 15.58 -16.17 13.31
N GLU A 221 16.08 -15.16 12.59
CA GLU A 221 17.07 -14.19 13.10
C GLU A 221 16.60 -13.51 14.38
N ILE A 222 15.35 -13.04 14.41
CA ILE A 222 14.81 -12.31 15.58
C ILE A 222 14.17 -13.23 16.63
N GLY A 223 14.03 -14.53 16.34
CA GLY A 223 13.38 -15.47 17.25
C GLY A 223 11.89 -15.23 17.48
N ALA A 224 11.19 -14.62 16.53
CA ALA A 224 9.78 -14.29 16.61
C ALA A 224 9.01 -14.79 15.39
N ARG A 225 7.72 -15.02 15.54
CA ARG A 225 6.85 -15.36 14.43
C ARG A 225 6.56 -14.12 13.58
N VAL A 226 6.71 -14.25 12.27
CA VAL A 226 6.38 -13.17 11.30
C VAL A 226 5.44 -13.73 10.24
N ASP A 227 4.21 -13.25 10.24
CA ASP A 227 3.18 -13.63 9.27
C ASP A 227 3.03 -12.50 8.23
N LEU A 228 2.55 -12.84 7.03
CA LEU A 228 2.20 -11.87 5.97
C LEU A 228 0.76 -12.11 5.52
N VAL A 229 -0.02 -11.04 5.52
CA VAL A 229 -1.38 -10.96 4.98
C VAL A 229 -1.41 -9.94 3.86
N ALA A 230 -1.80 -10.35 2.67
CA ALA A 230 -1.98 -9.46 1.53
C ALA A 230 -3.35 -9.70 0.87
N ARG A 231 -3.88 -8.68 0.18
CA ARG A 231 -5.11 -8.81 -0.60
C ARG A 231 -4.85 -9.64 -1.85
N ALA A 232 -3.79 -9.32 -2.60
CA ALA A 232 -3.38 -10.02 -3.80
C ALA A 232 -1.85 -10.15 -3.87
N ARG A 233 -1.39 -11.07 -4.72
CA ARG A 233 0.03 -11.33 -4.96
C ARG A 233 0.37 -11.24 -6.43
N GLY A 234 1.58 -10.78 -6.73
CA GLY A 234 2.08 -10.74 -8.08
C GLY A 234 3.49 -10.23 -8.20
N THR A 235 3.89 -9.98 -9.44
CA THR A 235 5.19 -9.44 -9.79
C THR A 235 5.06 -8.49 -10.96
N VAL A 236 6.03 -7.59 -11.09
CA VAL A 236 6.19 -6.73 -12.26
C VAL A 236 7.31 -7.31 -13.13
N ARG A 237 7.00 -7.68 -14.36
CA ARG A 237 7.99 -8.06 -15.35
C ARG A 237 8.42 -6.83 -16.13
N LEU A 238 9.72 -6.58 -16.16
CA LEU A 238 10.33 -5.44 -16.83
C LEU A 238 11.14 -5.92 -18.02
N PRO A 239 10.88 -5.42 -19.23
CA PRO A 239 11.71 -5.74 -20.40
C PRO A 239 13.07 -5.05 -20.31
N GLU A 240 14.03 -5.55 -21.09
CA GLU A 240 15.31 -4.86 -21.27
C GLU A 240 15.10 -3.44 -21.81
N GLY A 241 15.91 -2.49 -21.33
CA GLY A 241 15.87 -1.09 -21.77
C GLY A 241 14.66 -0.30 -21.28
N VAL A 242 13.85 -0.82 -20.34
CA VAL A 242 12.65 -0.13 -19.80
C VAL A 242 12.97 1.26 -19.23
N LEU A 243 14.13 1.45 -18.62
CA LEU A 243 14.56 2.76 -18.08
C LEU A 243 14.81 3.78 -19.17
N GLU A 244 15.45 3.36 -20.26
CA GLU A 244 15.71 4.22 -21.43
C GLU A 244 14.40 4.63 -22.11
N LYS A 245 13.52 3.66 -22.36
CA LYS A 245 12.18 3.91 -22.88
C LYS A 245 11.39 4.89 -21.99
N GLY A 246 11.46 4.70 -20.67
CA GLY A 246 10.80 5.58 -19.71
C GLY A 246 11.32 7.00 -19.76
N ARG A 247 12.63 7.20 -19.87
CA ARG A 247 13.25 8.53 -20.00
C ARG A 247 12.82 9.20 -21.31
N SER A 248 12.83 8.47 -22.43
CA SER A 248 12.38 8.99 -23.72
C SER A 248 10.93 9.42 -23.68
N LEU A 249 10.03 8.62 -23.12
CA LEU A 249 8.62 8.97 -22.97
C LEU A 249 8.41 10.20 -22.08
N VAL A 250 9.17 10.34 -20.99
CA VAL A 250 9.10 11.55 -20.14
C VAL A 250 9.54 12.77 -20.93
N ALA A 251 10.65 12.68 -21.68
CA ALA A 251 11.14 13.78 -22.49
C ALA A 251 10.16 14.20 -23.60
N GLU A 252 9.50 13.24 -24.26
CA GLU A 252 8.45 13.50 -25.24
C GLU A 252 7.27 14.26 -24.65
N HIS A 253 6.81 13.88 -23.45
CA HIS A 253 5.72 14.58 -22.75
C HIS A 253 6.14 15.98 -22.31
N ASP A 254 7.34 16.14 -21.78
CA ASP A 254 7.84 17.45 -21.37
C ASP A 254 7.96 18.41 -22.55
N ALA A 255 8.36 17.92 -23.73
CA ALA A 255 8.42 18.71 -24.95
C ALA A 255 7.02 19.12 -25.48
N GLN A 256 6.01 18.25 -25.31
CA GLN A 256 4.63 18.54 -25.70
C GLN A 256 3.98 19.57 -24.78
N ASP A 257 4.22 19.47 -23.47
CA ASP A 257 3.71 20.41 -22.46
C ASP A 257 4.37 21.79 -22.57
N ALA A 258 5.61 21.86 -23.07
CA ALA A 258 6.35 23.11 -23.22
C ALA A 258 5.82 24.00 -24.37
N GLY A 259 4.84 23.57 -25.19
CA GLY A 259 4.18 24.32 -26.27
C GLY A 259 5.09 25.26 -27.07
N PRO A 260 4.75 25.72 -28.26
CA PRO A 260 5.58 26.70 -28.97
C PRO A 260 5.61 28.00 -28.15
N VAL A 261 6.80 28.33 -27.63
CA VAL A 261 7.07 29.66 -27.05
C VAL A 261 6.67 30.65 -28.14
N ALA A 262 5.58 31.36 -27.93
CA ALA A 262 5.17 32.44 -28.83
C ALA A 262 6.35 33.41 -28.89
N SER A 263 7.08 33.38 -29.99
CA SER A 263 8.10 34.37 -30.31
C SER A 263 7.37 35.71 -30.41
N GLY A 264 7.36 36.44 -29.29
CA GLY A 264 6.90 37.83 -29.26
C GLY A 264 7.70 38.62 -30.27
N SER A 265 7.10 38.91 -31.37
CA SER A 265 7.53 39.89 -32.34
C SER A 265 7.61 41.25 -31.63
N SER A 266 8.81 41.66 -31.32
CA SER A 266 9.11 43.08 -31.06
C SER A 266 8.94 43.79 -32.40
N ALA A 267 7.86 44.49 -32.56
CA ALA A 267 7.72 45.52 -33.57
C ALA A 267 7.76 46.89 -32.86
N GLU A 268 8.77 47.63 -33.22
CA GLU A 268 9.01 49.06 -33.21
C GLU A 268 7.95 49.99 -32.56
#